data_c0d8526e743afc14e9c63d49c5cf5ab1
#
_entry.id   c0d8526e743afc14e9c63d49c5cf5ab1
#
_cell.length_a   1.000
_cell.length_b   1.000
_cell.length_c   1.000
_cell.angle_alpha   90.00
_cell.angle_beta   90.00
_cell.angle_gamma   90.00
#
_symmetry.space_group_name_H-M   'P 1'
#
loop_
_entity.id
_entity.type
_entity.pdbx_description
1 polymer ?
#
loop_
_entity_poly.entity_id
_entity_poly.type
_entity_poly.pdbx_seq_one_letter_code
_entity_poly.pdbx_strand_id
1 'polypeptide(L)' 'MTHYDINNLNTGDRIYDKDEGKVYILHFVSHSRGLFSVHTIWGCGMEIAKHLDVKEMLTDRYHPLSKMRKRVVYY' A
#
# COMPACT_ATOMS: atom_id res chain seq x y z
N MET A 1 -9.16 -3.68 1.06
CA MET A 1 -8.63 -4.20 2.33
C MET A 1 -9.52 -3.80 3.49
N THR A 2 -9.31 -4.36 4.64
CA THR A 2 -10.15 -4.10 5.81
C THR A 2 -9.62 -2.93 6.62
N HIS A 3 -10.42 -2.44 7.56
CA HIS A 3 -9.94 -1.39 8.46
C HIS A 3 -8.74 -1.87 9.28
N TYR A 4 -8.73 -3.15 9.64
CA TYR A 4 -7.61 -3.70 10.38
C TYR A 4 -6.33 -3.61 9.55
N ASP A 5 -6.44 -3.95 8.27
CA ASP A 5 -5.30 -3.87 7.38
C ASP A 5 -4.79 -2.44 7.26
N ILE A 6 -5.71 -1.51 7.10
CA ILE A 6 -5.35 -0.12 6.95
C ILE A 6 -4.66 0.40 8.20
N ASN A 7 -5.18 0.05 9.36
CA ASN A 7 -4.61 0.53 10.61
C ASN A 7 -3.21 0.01 10.86
N ASN A 8 -2.84 -1.07 10.20
CA ASN A 8 -1.51 -1.64 10.35
C ASN A 8 -0.54 -1.24 9.24
N LEU A 9 -0.96 -0.38 8.35
CA LEU A 9 -0.08 0.07 7.29
C LEU A 9 0.86 1.15 7.79
N ASN A 10 2.09 1.08 7.37
CA ASN A 10 3.10 2.07 7.73
C ASN A 10 3.89 2.44 6.50
N THR A 11 4.63 3.53 6.61
CA THR A 11 5.51 3.95 5.53
C THR A 11 6.45 2.81 5.18
N GLY A 12 6.58 2.52 3.93
CA GLY A 12 7.42 1.43 3.46
C GLY A 12 6.67 0.16 3.14
N ASP A 13 5.42 0.07 3.58
CA ASP A 13 4.62 -1.11 3.28
C ASP A 13 4.18 -1.05 1.83
N ARG A 14 3.81 -2.18 1.28
CA ARG A 14 3.40 -2.28 -0.11
C ARG A 14 1.97 -2.72 -0.22
N ILE A 15 1.31 -2.24 -1.25
CA ILE A 15 -0.06 -2.66 -1.53
C ILE A 15 -0.15 -3.00 -3.00
N TYR A 16 -1.06 -3.88 -3.32
CA TYR A 16 -1.28 -4.32 -4.69
C TYR A 16 -2.59 -3.75 -5.21
N ASP A 17 -2.54 -3.14 -6.38
CA ASP A 17 -3.72 -2.62 -7.04
C ASP A 17 -4.14 -3.66 -8.07
N LYS A 18 -5.20 -4.39 -7.75
CA LYS A 18 -5.59 -5.49 -8.61
C LYS A 18 -6.19 -5.00 -9.93
N ASP A 19 -6.79 -3.84 -9.96
CA ASP A 19 -7.37 -3.32 -11.19
C ASP A 19 -6.29 -2.96 -12.21
N GLU A 20 -5.18 -2.45 -11.75
CA GLU A 20 -4.11 -2.07 -12.65
C GLU A 20 -2.97 -3.06 -12.65
N GLY A 21 -2.99 -4.04 -11.78
CA GLY A 21 -1.94 -5.02 -11.73
C GLY A 21 -0.60 -4.42 -11.31
N LYS A 22 -0.61 -3.45 -10.45
CA LYS A 22 0.59 -2.77 -10.03
C LYS A 22 0.82 -2.83 -8.54
N VAL A 23 2.08 -2.76 -8.16
CA VAL A 23 2.45 -2.72 -6.74
C VAL A 23 2.87 -1.30 -6.42
N TYR A 24 2.31 -0.76 -5.36
CA TYR A 24 2.66 0.57 -4.90
C TYR A 24 3.32 0.46 -3.53
N ILE A 25 4.18 1.40 -3.23
CA ILE A 25 4.79 1.45 -1.92
C ILE A 25 4.32 2.73 -1.24
N LEU A 26 4.03 2.62 0.04
CA LEU A 26 3.55 3.76 0.81
C LEU A 26 4.74 4.61 1.22
N HIS A 27 4.74 5.86 0.84
CA HIS A 27 5.81 6.75 1.24
C HIS A 27 5.34 7.80 2.24
N PHE A 28 4.05 7.92 2.45
CA PHE A 28 3.53 8.80 3.47
C PHE A 28 2.21 8.26 3.96
N VAL A 29 2.07 8.13 5.26
CA VAL A 29 0.86 7.62 5.86
C VAL A 29 0.42 8.55 6.97
N SER A 30 -0.81 9.00 6.92
CA SER A 30 -1.37 9.81 7.97
C SER A 30 -2.67 9.16 8.41
N HIS A 31 -2.60 8.37 9.48
CA HIS A 31 -3.79 7.67 9.96
C HIS A 31 -4.84 8.65 10.48
N SER A 32 -4.41 9.71 11.10
CA SER A 32 -5.37 10.66 11.64
C SER A 32 -6.18 11.37 10.55
N ARG A 33 -5.59 11.52 9.37
CA ARG A 33 -6.31 12.16 8.29
C ARG A 33 -6.86 11.16 7.31
N GLY A 34 -6.52 9.91 7.45
CA GLY A 34 -6.95 8.89 6.51
C GLY A 34 -6.36 9.09 5.13
N LEU A 35 -5.12 9.56 5.07
CA LEU A 35 -4.49 9.87 3.80
C LEU A 35 -3.24 9.03 3.60
N PHE A 36 -3.14 8.45 2.43
CA PHE A 36 -2.02 7.57 2.11
C PHE A 36 -1.44 7.98 0.77
N SER A 37 -0.16 8.27 0.74
CA SER A 37 0.50 8.63 -0.52
C SER A 37 1.35 7.46 -0.96
N VAL A 38 1.15 7.01 -2.18
CA VAL A 38 1.82 5.83 -2.69
C VAL A 38 2.44 6.13 -4.05
N HIS A 39 3.45 5.35 -4.41
CA HIS A 39 4.00 5.45 -5.75
C HIS A 39 4.39 4.05 -6.21
N THR A 40 4.54 3.86 -7.51
CA THR A 40 4.87 2.56 -8.04
C THR A 40 6.31 2.23 -7.74
N ILE A 41 6.57 0.93 -7.53
CA ILE A 41 7.91 0.50 -7.26
C ILE A 41 8.70 0.40 -8.54
N TRP A 42 8.09 -0.04 -9.59
CA TRP A 42 8.79 -0.23 -10.81
C TRP A 42 8.59 0.94 -11.67
N GLY A 43 9.62 1.57 -12.00
CA GLY A 43 9.41 2.65 -12.79
C GLY A 43 10.09 2.52 -14.05
N CYS A 44 9.72 2.43 -15.07
CA CYS A 44 10.41 2.47 -16.25
C CYS A 44 10.51 3.85 -16.64
N GLY A 45 11.11 4.59 -15.90
CA GLY A 45 11.29 5.94 -16.28
C GLY A 45 10.20 6.84 -15.80
N MET A 46 9.08 6.32 -15.43
CA MET A 46 8.09 7.16 -14.98
C MET A 46 7.47 6.61 -13.80
N GLU A 47 7.55 7.25 -12.68
CA GLU A 47 6.92 6.84 -11.50
C GLU A 47 5.53 7.39 -11.44
N ILE A 48 4.55 6.59 -11.07
CA ILE A 48 3.20 7.06 -10.90
C ILE A 48 2.95 7.18 -9.41
N ALA A 49 2.58 8.35 -8.99
CA ALA A 49 2.28 8.61 -7.59
C ALA A 49 0.83 8.99 -7.46
N LYS A 50 0.20 8.61 -6.38
CA LYS A 50 -1.17 9.02 -6.13
C LYS A 50 -1.45 9.08 -4.65
N HIS A 51 -2.54 9.72 -4.32
CA HIS A 51 -2.99 9.84 -2.95
C HIS A 51 -4.29 9.07 -2.82
N LEU A 52 -4.37 8.24 -1.81
CA LEU A 52 -5.55 7.41 -1.59
C LEU A 52 -6.15 7.76 -0.23
N ASP A 53 -7.46 7.71 -0.13
CA ASP A 53 -8.09 7.91 1.16
C ASP A 53 -8.60 6.57 1.69
N VAL A 54 -9.14 6.57 2.89
CA VAL A 54 -9.59 5.35 3.52
C VAL A 54 -10.69 4.68 2.72
N LYS A 55 -11.58 5.48 2.14
CA LYS A 55 -12.64 4.92 1.38
C LYS A 55 -12.13 4.13 0.20
N GLU A 56 -11.14 4.63 -0.49
CA GLU A 56 -10.57 3.93 -1.62
C GLU A 56 -9.83 2.68 -1.18
N MET A 57 -9.15 2.74 -0.04
CA MET A 57 -8.41 1.61 0.46
C MET A 57 -9.33 0.49 0.93
N LEU A 58 -10.53 0.80 1.33
CA LEU A 58 -11.46 -0.21 1.80
C LEU A 58 -12.08 -1.05 0.70
N THR A 59 -11.88 -0.67 -0.56
CA THR A 59 -12.45 -1.44 -1.65
C THR A 59 -11.65 -2.71 -1.87
N ASP A 60 -12.16 -3.61 -2.68
CA ASP A 60 -11.45 -4.82 -3.00
C ASP A 60 -10.33 -4.59 -3.96
N ARG A 61 -10.16 -3.39 -4.44
CA ARG A 61 -9.15 -3.08 -5.41
C ARG A 61 -7.75 -3.18 -4.84
N TYR A 62 -7.57 -2.76 -3.59
CA TYR A 62 -6.24 -2.73 -2.98
C TYR A 62 -6.07 -3.83 -1.94
N HIS A 63 -4.91 -4.50 -1.97
CA HIS A 63 -4.60 -5.57 -1.02
C HIS A 63 -3.25 -5.33 -0.39
N PRO A 64 -3.13 -5.51 0.90
CA PRO A 64 -1.84 -5.31 1.54
C PRO A 64 -0.91 -6.46 1.18
N LEU A 65 0.35 -6.17 0.96
CA LEU A 65 1.33 -7.18 0.72
C LEU A 65 2.18 -7.27 1.95
N SER A 66 2.54 -8.38 2.24
CA SER A 66 3.40 -8.67 3.10
C SER A 66 4.19 -8.33 3.92
N LYS A 67 3.82 -8.21 4.87
CA LYS A 67 4.59 -8.07 5.89
C LYS A 67 5.06 -9.34 6.29
N MET A 68 4.53 -10.33 5.87
CA MET A 68 4.90 -11.48 6.33
C MET A 68 6.08 -11.96 5.93
N ARG A 69 6.61 -11.46 5.00
CA ARG A 69 7.74 -11.96 4.59
C ARG A 69 8.72 -11.89 5.56
N LYS A 70 8.55 -11.19 6.48
CA LYS A 70 9.56 -11.07 7.29
C LYS A 70 9.78 -12.19 8.06
N ARG A 71 9.20 -12.92 8.17
CA ARG A 71 9.54 -13.86 8.87
C ARG A 71 10.26 -14.76 8.40
N VAL A 72 10.52 -14.72 7.67
CA VAL A 72 11.17 -15.54 7.15
C VAL A 72 12.29 -15.78 7.60
N VAL A 73 12.56 -15.48 7.99
CA VAL A 73 13.59 -15.64 8.40
C VAL A 73 14.00 -16.59 9.09
N TYR A 74 13.86 -17.00 9.14
CA TYR A 74 14.23 -17.70 9.69
C TYR A 74 15.00 -18.46 9.73
N TYR A 75 15.24 -18.65 9.70
CA TYR A 75 15.89 -19.33 9.79
C TYR A 75 16.27 -19.67 10.18
#